data_c6b46852ae3f2d0595f221e66602e710
#
_entry.id   c6b46852ae3f2d0595f221e66602e710
#
_cell.length_a   1.000
_cell.length_b   1.000
_cell.length_c   1.000
_cell.angle_alpha   90.00
_cell.angle_beta   90.00
_cell.angle_gamma   90.00
#
_symmetry.space_group_name_H-M   'P 1'
#
loop_
_entity.id
_entity.type
_entity.pdbx_description
1 polymer ?
#
loop_
_entity_poly.entity_id
_entity_poly.type
_entity_poly.pdbx_seq_one_letter_code
_entity_poly.pdbx_strand_id
1 'polypeptide(L)'
;METTRQAERQRSAAEQRRRELLEAADRVVLRDGPKASMNAIAAEAGITKPILYRHFGDKGGLYRALAKRHTDALLSALRAALDAPAERRQRVEATLDTYLAAIEARPQVYRFLMHPSDDAAPSPEQGFDVGRHSAPLLRRLGEELALVIAERVDLGPDSEEMARIWGHGIVGMMHAAGDWWLGERPCSRAQLVRSLADLLWGRLAAVGDLPGGPGF
;
A
#
# COMPACT_ATOMS: atom_id res chain seq x y z
N MET A 1 4.45 -30.33 28.50
CA MET A 1 3.25 -29.91 27.74
C MET A 1 2.63 -28.61 28.26
N GLU A 2 2.65 -28.36 29.57
CA GLU A 2 2.06 -27.15 30.19
C GLU A 2 2.80 -25.85 29.83
N THR A 3 4.12 -25.89 29.85
CA THR A 3 4.99 -24.75 29.48
C THR A 3 4.78 -24.27 28.03
N THR A 4 4.55 -25.18 27.09
CA THR A 4 4.31 -24.83 25.66
C THR A 4 2.95 -24.14 25.51
N ARG A 5 1.90 -24.63 26.17
CA ARG A 5 0.57 -23.99 26.17
C ARG A 5 0.57 -22.60 26.81
N GLN A 6 1.36 -22.41 27.87
CA GLN A 6 1.49 -21.13 28.54
C GLN A 6 2.23 -20.11 27.65
N ALA A 7 3.30 -20.53 26.95
CA ALA A 7 4.02 -19.70 26.00
C ALA A 7 3.13 -19.31 24.80
N GLU A 8 2.30 -20.22 24.28
CA GLU A 8 1.33 -19.94 23.21
C GLU A 8 0.28 -18.92 23.63
N ARG A 9 -0.28 -19.07 24.86
CA ARG A 9 -1.24 -18.10 25.39
C ARG A 9 -0.63 -16.70 25.56
N GLN A 10 0.62 -16.61 26.04
CA GLN A 10 1.31 -15.35 26.20
C GLN A 10 1.59 -14.68 24.84
N ARG A 11 1.99 -15.45 23.83
CA ARG A 11 2.18 -14.93 22.45
C ARG A 11 0.86 -14.43 21.86
N SER A 12 -0.22 -15.20 21.98
CA SER A 12 -1.53 -14.80 21.50
C SER A 12 -2.03 -13.52 22.19
N ALA A 13 -1.85 -13.38 23.49
CA ALA A 13 -2.21 -12.17 24.24
C ALA A 13 -1.37 -10.95 23.81
N ALA A 14 -0.07 -11.14 23.57
CA ALA A 14 0.82 -10.09 23.09
C ALA A 14 0.45 -9.63 21.66
N GLU A 15 0.11 -10.56 20.77
CA GLU A 15 -0.37 -10.27 19.42
C GLU A 15 -1.72 -9.56 19.42
N GLN A 16 -2.64 -9.99 20.29
CA GLN A 16 -3.93 -9.32 20.47
C GLN A 16 -3.73 -7.89 20.94
N ARG A 17 -2.87 -7.67 21.95
CA ARG A 17 -2.57 -6.34 22.45
C ARG A 17 -1.95 -5.45 21.37
N ARG A 18 -1.05 -6.01 20.57
CA ARG A 18 -0.44 -5.29 19.44
C ARG A 18 -1.49 -4.86 18.39
N ARG A 19 -2.48 -5.74 18.10
CA ARG A 19 -3.60 -5.39 17.20
C ARG A 19 -4.42 -4.22 17.73
N GLU A 20 -4.81 -4.26 19.02
CA GLU A 20 -5.57 -3.19 19.67
C GLU A 20 -4.84 -1.83 19.61
N LEU A 21 -3.51 -1.86 19.83
CA LEU A 21 -2.68 -0.64 19.72
C LEU A 21 -2.61 -0.11 18.29
N LEU A 22 -2.55 -0.99 17.28
CA LEU A 22 -2.61 -0.57 15.88
C LEU A 22 -3.99 -0.01 15.51
N GLU A 23 -5.08 -0.54 16.07
CA GLU A 23 -6.43 0.01 15.87
C GLU A 23 -6.59 1.40 16.49
N ALA A 24 -6.03 1.62 17.67
CA ALA A 24 -5.98 2.95 18.27
C ALA A 24 -5.16 3.92 17.41
N ALA A 25 -4.02 3.48 16.90
CA ALA A 25 -3.20 4.27 15.98
C ALA A 25 -3.94 4.59 14.67
N ASP A 26 -4.67 3.63 14.09
CA ASP A 26 -5.50 3.85 12.91
C ASP A 26 -6.56 4.93 13.15
N ARG A 27 -7.25 4.91 14.30
CA ARG A 27 -8.25 5.95 14.64
C ARG A 27 -7.62 7.34 14.70
N VAL A 28 -6.44 7.47 15.30
CA VAL A 28 -5.71 8.74 15.36
C VAL A 28 -5.26 9.19 13.97
N VAL A 29 -4.72 8.28 13.15
CA VAL A 29 -4.30 8.60 11.78
C VAL A 29 -5.48 8.99 10.90
N LEU A 30 -6.63 8.34 11.05
CA LEU A 30 -7.86 8.72 10.34
C LEU A 30 -8.33 10.12 10.69
N ARG A 31 -8.17 10.55 11.96
CA ARG A 31 -8.55 11.86 12.43
C ARG A 31 -7.53 12.94 12.10
N ASP A 32 -6.26 12.68 12.41
CA ASP A 32 -5.20 13.69 12.45
C ASP A 32 -4.28 13.63 11.20
N GLY A 33 -4.37 12.56 10.42
CA GLY A 33 -3.57 12.35 9.21
C GLY A 33 -2.06 12.40 9.48
N PRO A 34 -1.29 13.12 8.64
CA PRO A 34 0.16 13.30 8.81
C PRO A 34 0.57 13.88 10.17
N LYS A 35 -0.31 14.59 10.86
CA LYS A 35 -0.08 15.18 12.18
C LYS A 35 -0.26 14.19 13.35
N ALA A 36 -0.63 12.94 13.07
CA ALA A 36 -0.76 11.90 14.09
C ALA A 36 0.52 11.76 14.93
N SER A 37 0.39 11.93 16.24
CA SER A 37 1.53 11.93 17.16
C SER A 37 1.54 10.70 18.08
N MET A 38 2.73 10.31 18.56
CA MET A 38 2.86 9.19 19.51
C MET A 38 2.12 9.46 20.82
N ASN A 39 2.01 10.74 21.24
CA ASN A 39 1.26 11.12 22.44
C ASN A 39 -0.26 10.92 22.22
N ALA A 40 -0.78 11.36 21.08
CA ALA A 40 -2.20 11.16 20.73
C ALA A 40 -2.55 9.67 20.63
N ILE A 41 -1.69 8.86 20.03
CA ILE A 41 -1.88 7.41 19.88
C ILE A 41 -1.84 6.71 21.26
N ALA A 42 -0.89 7.08 22.13
CA ALA A 42 -0.82 6.51 23.47
C ALA A 42 -2.07 6.87 24.29
N ALA A 43 -2.53 8.12 24.22
CA ALA A 43 -3.76 8.58 24.87
C ALA A 43 -5.00 7.84 24.35
N GLU A 44 -5.13 7.68 23.03
CA GLU A 44 -6.21 6.93 22.39
C GLU A 44 -6.26 5.47 22.82
N ALA A 45 -5.08 4.85 23.02
CA ALA A 45 -4.93 3.47 23.46
C ALA A 45 -5.06 3.29 24.99
N GLY A 46 -5.23 4.37 25.75
CA GLY A 46 -5.28 4.35 27.23
C GLY A 46 -3.99 3.89 27.89
N ILE A 47 -2.83 4.16 27.27
CA ILE A 47 -1.51 3.78 27.77
C ILE A 47 -0.54 4.99 27.78
N THR A 48 0.62 4.78 28.38
CA THR A 48 1.70 5.78 28.33
C THR A 48 2.58 5.59 27.10
N LYS A 49 3.21 6.66 26.62
CA LYS A 49 4.16 6.64 25.50
C LYS A 49 5.30 5.61 25.65
N PRO A 50 5.93 5.42 26.85
CA PRO A 50 6.90 4.34 27.04
C PRO A 50 6.36 2.93 26.79
N ILE A 51 5.09 2.69 27.16
CA ILE A 51 4.45 1.39 26.88
C ILE A 51 4.27 1.19 25.37
N LEU A 52 3.85 2.25 24.64
CA LEU A 52 3.72 2.20 23.20
C LEU A 52 5.08 1.89 22.52
N TYR A 53 6.16 2.55 22.94
CA TYR A 53 7.50 2.27 22.45
C TYR A 53 7.99 0.84 22.76
N ARG A 54 7.61 0.27 23.89
CA ARG A 54 7.93 -1.13 24.21
C ARG A 54 7.32 -2.11 23.21
N HIS A 55 6.15 -1.79 22.62
CA HIS A 55 5.48 -2.63 21.61
C HIS A 55 6.02 -2.44 20.20
N PHE A 56 6.48 -1.25 19.85
CA PHE A 56 6.86 -0.91 18.48
C PHE A 56 8.33 -0.49 18.32
N GLY A 57 9.08 -0.38 19.41
CA GLY A 57 10.46 0.09 19.45
C GLY A 57 10.54 1.61 19.41
N ASP A 58 10.19 2.19 18.27
CA ASP A 58 10.23 3.63 18.03
C ASP A 58 9.02 4.08 17.18
N LYS A 59 8.98 5.37 16.83
CA LYS A 59 7.98 5.94 15.93
C LYS A 59 8.02 5.25 14.54
N GLY A 60 9.21 4.98 14.03
CA GLY A 60 9.40 4.28 12.75
C GLY A 60 8.85 2.84 12.79
N GLY A 61 8.98 2.14 13.92
CA GLY A 61 8.43 0.80 14.11
C GLY A 61 6.91 0.78 14.08
N LEU A 62 6.26 1.76 14.71
CA LEU A 62 4.80 1.93 14.61
C LEU A 62 4.38 2.27 13.18
N TYR A 63 5.07 3.21 12.54
CA TYR A 63 4.82 3.57 11.15
C TYR A 63 4.92 2.35 10.22
N ARG A 64 6.00 1.56 10.33
CA ARG A 64 6.17 0.32 9.53
C ARG A 64 5.05 -0.69 9.77
N ALA A 65 4.57 -0.82 11.01
CA ALA A 65 3.48 -1.73 11.33
C ALA A 65 2.14 -1.27 10.74
N LEU A 66 1.83 0.03 10.77
CA LEU A 66 0.66 0.62 10.11
C LEU A 66 0.76 0.51 8.59
N ALA A 67 1.90 0.88 8.02
CA ALA A 67 2.15 0.75 6.59
C ALA A 67 1.95 -0.69 6.10
N LYS A 68 2.52 -1.67 6.82
CA LYS A 68 2.34 -3.08 6.51
C LYS A 68 0.86 -3.49 6.52
N ARG A 69 0.11 -3.11 7.56
CA ARG A 69 -1.32 -3.44 7.70
C ARG A 69 -2.14 -2.93 6.51
N HIS A 70 -1.96 -1.65 6.15
CA HIS A 70 -2.70 -1.03 5.06
C HIS A 70 -2.27 -1.57 3.69
N THR A 71 -0.97 -1.83 3.51
CA THR A 71 -0.45 -2.42 2.28
C THR A 71 -0.95 -3.84 2.07
N ASP A 72 -0.91 -4.68 3.10
CA ASP A 72 -1.38 -6.06 2.99
C ASP A 72 -2.88 -6.10 2.62
N ALA A 73 -3.70 -5.22 3.21
CA ALA A 73 -5.12 -5.10 2.88
C ALA A 73 -5.33 -4.63 1.43
N LEU A 74 -4.57 -3.61 1.00
CA LEU A 74 -4.63 -3.10 -0.38
C LEU A 74 -4.20 -4.18 -1.38
N LEU A 75 -3.08 -4.85 -1.16
CA LEU A 75 -2.58 -5.94 -2.03
C LEU A 75 -3.59 -7.07 -2.14
N SER A 76 -4.23 -7.46 -1.04
CA SER A 76 -5.28 -8.47 -1.06
C SER A 76 -6.46 -8.05 -1.93
N ALA A 77 -6.92 -6.79 -1.82
CA ALA A 77 -8.01 -6.26 -2.65
C ALA A 77 -7.62 -6.16 -4.13
N LEU A 78 -6.40 -5.72 -4.43
CA LEU A 78 -5.90 -5.62 -5.82
C LEU A 78 -5.77 -7.01 -6.47
N ARG A 79 -5.27 -8.02 -5.73
CA ARG A 79 -5.21 -9.40 -6.22
C ARG A 79 -6.60 -9.93 -6.51
N ALA A 80 -7.56 -9.73 -5.60
CA ALA A 80 -8.95 -10.15 -5.82
C ALA A 80 -9.57 -9.50 -7.08
N ALA A 81 -9.28 -8.22 -7.35
CA ALA A 81 -9.73 -7.55 -8.57
C ALA A 81 -9.08 -8.13 -9.85
N LEU A 82 -7.79 -8.47 -9.78
CA LEU A 82 -7.07 -9.10 -10.89
C LEU A 82 -7.52 -10.54 -11.17
N ASP A 83 -7.97 -11.27 -10.12
CA ASP A 83 -8.44 -12.65 -10.21
C ASP A 83 -9.93 -12.78 -10.55
N ALA A 84 -10.66 -11.66 -10.61
CA ALA A 84 -12.08 -11.66 -10.91
C ALA A 84 -12.37 -12.28 -12.29
N PRO A 85 -13.46 -13.08 -12.43
CA PRO A 85 -13.88 -13.67 -13.70
C PRO A 85 -14.46 -12.59 -14.61
N ALA A 86 -13.62 -11.85 -15.30
CA ALA A 86 -13.98 -10.75 -16.19
C ALA A 86 -13.02 -10.69 -17.38
N GLU A 87 -13.37 -9.94 -18.41
CA GLU A 87 -12.45 -9.66 -19.53
C GLU A 87 -11.20 -8.91 -19.05
N ARG A 88 -10.10 -9.07 -19.79
CA ARG A 88 -8.79 -8.48 -19.42
C ARG A 88 -8.89 -6.98 -19.13
N ARG A 89 -9.53 -6.22 -20.03
CA ARG A 89 -9.71 -4.78 -19.87
C ARG A 89 -10.48 -4.44 -18.61
N GLN A 90 -11.57 -5.16 -18.34
CA GLN A 90 -12.40 -4.96 -17.15
C GLN A 90 -11.62 -5.26 -15.85
N ARG A 91 -10.75 -6.27 -15.84
CA ARG A 91 -9.88 -6.55 -14.70
C ARG A 91 -8.89 -5.42 -14.45
N VAL A 92 -8.29 -4.86 -15.50
CA VAL A 92 -7.41 -3.70 -15.38
C VAL A 92 -8.17 -2.51 -14.79
N GLU A 93 -9.34 -2.17 -15.36
CA GLU A 93 -10.18 -1.08 -14.85
C GLU A 93 -10.61 -1.30 -13.40
N ALA A 94 -11.02 -2.52 -13.03
CA ALA A 94 -11.40 -2.88 -11.67
C ALA A 94 -10.22 -2.77 -10.68
N THR A 95 -9.02 -3.12 -11.11
CA THR A 95 -7.81 -3.00 -10.30
C THR A 95 -7.43 -1.54 -10.07
N LEU A 96 -7.49 -0.70 -11.11
CA LEU A 96 -7.28 0.74 -11.01
C LEU A 96 -8.33 1.39 -10.10
N ASP A 97 -9.61 1.02 -10.26
CA ASP A 97 -10.70 1.52 -9.42
C ASP A 97 -10.52 1.11 -7.96
N THR A 98 -10.11 -0.13 -7.70
CA THR A 98 -9.84 -0.64 -6.35
C THR A 98 -8.76 0.18 -5.64
N TYR A 99 -7.66 0.51 -6.33
CA TYR A 99 -6.62 1.38 -5.78
C TYR A 99 -7.15 2.79 -5.48
N LEU A 100 -7.78 3.43 -6.47
CA LEU A 100 -8.29 4.79 -6.33
C LEU A 100 -9.41 4.88 -5.29
N ALA A 101 -10.27 3.87 -5.20
CA ALA A 101 -11.30 3.79 -4.15
C ALA A 101 -10.68 3.67 -2.76
N ALA A 102 -9.61 2.90 -2.60
CA ALA A 102 -8.93 2.73 -1.32
C ALA A 102 -8.31 4.05 -0.82
N ILE A 103 -7.63 4.81 -1.69
CA ILE A 103 -7.06 6.11 -1.33
C ILE A 103 -8.13 7.20 -1.13
N GLU A 104 -9.23 7.14 -1.89
CA GLU A 104 -10.37 8.03 -1.73
C GLU A 104 -11.12 7.81 -0.42
N ALA A 105 -11.32 6.56 -0.03
CA ALA A 105 -12.02 6.20 1.21
C ALA A 105 -11.23 6.61 2.46
N ARG A 106 -9.89 6.64 2.38
CA ARG A 106 -9.02 6.93 3.53
C ARG A 106 -7.88 7.90 3.17
N PRO A 107 -8.18 9.13 2.75
CA PRO A 107 -7.17 10.07 2.27
C PRO A 107 -6.17 10.48 3.37
N GLN A 108 -6.58 10.48 4.64
CA GLN A 108 -5.70 10.80 5.75
C GLN A 108 -4.65 9.69 6.00
N VAL A 109 -5.07 8.42 5.85
CA VAL A 109 -4.14 7.28 5.94
C VAL A 109 -3.16 7.32 4.77
N TYR A 110 -3.66 7.56 3.56
CA TYR A 110 -2.81 7.70 2.37
C TYR A 110 -1.77 8.81 2.56
N ARG A 111 -2.20 10.02 2.97
CA ARG A 111 -1.29 11.14 3.24
C ARG A 111 -0.30 10.83 4.36
N PHE A 112 -0.73 10.18 5.43
CA PHE A 112 0.17 9.75 6.51
C PHE A 112 1.26 8.82 6.02
N LEU A 113 0.94 7.90 5.11
CA LEU A 113 1.88 6.92 4.58
C LEU A 113 2.80 7.50 3.49
N MET A 114 2.29 8.42 2.66
CA MET A 114 3.02 8.94 1.51
C MET A 114 3.69 10.30 1.78
N HIS A 115 3.08 11.12 2.65
CA HIS A 115 3.53 12.48 2.95
C HIS A 115 3.55 12.71 4.47
N PRO A 116 4.38 11.98 5.25
CA PRO A 116 4.51 12.24 6.69
C PRO A 116 4.99 13.68 6.92
N SER A 117 4.36 14.39 7.88
CA SER A 117 4.75 15.76 8.22
C SER A 117 6.15 15.82 8.82
N ASP A 118 6.86 16.93 8.63
CA ASP A 118 8.20 17.17 9.20
C ASP A 118 8.21 17.09 10.73
N ASP A 119 7.11 17.50 11.40
CA ASP A 119 6.90 17.28 12.84
C ASP A 119 6.78 15.80 13.21
N ALA A 120 6.49 14.96 12.22
CA ALA A 120 6.49 13.52 12.34
C ALA A 120 7.88 12.92 12.08
N ALA A 121 8.82 13.67 11.49
CA ALA A 121 10.18 13.23 11.29
C ALA A 121 10.92 13.09 12.64
N PRO A 122 11.76 12.06 12.80
CA PRO A 122 12.71 12.04 13.91
C PRO A 122 13.68 13.20 13.77
N SER A 123 14.21 13.64 14.91
CA SER A 123 15.30 14.62 14.98
C SER A 123 16.40 14.28 13.96
N PRO A 124 17.12 15.28 13.41
CA PRO A 124 18.19 15.08 12.42
C PRO A 124 19.21 14.02 12.79
N GLU A 125 19.35 13.73 14.08
CA GLU A 125 20.25 12.72 14.64
C GLU A 125 19.81 11.27 14.41
N GLN A 126 18.54 11.01 13.98
CA GLN A 126 17.99 9.66 13.79
C GLN A 126 17.71 9.30 12.34
N GLY A 127 18.05 10.14 11.38
CA GLY A 127 18.07 9.80 9.96
C GLY A 127 16.74 9.31 9.35
N PHE A 128 15.60 9.80 9.84
CA PHE A 128 14.27 9.46 9.31
C PHE A 128 13.95 10.37 8.11
N ASP A 129 14.34 9.94 6.94
CA ASP A 129 14.06 10.62 5.68
C ASP A 129 12.67 10.21 5.15
N VAL A 130 11.80 11.19 4.96
CA VAL A 130 10.42 11.03 4.46
C VAL A 130 10.38 10.34 3.09
N GLY A 131 11.27 10.70 2.18
CA GLY A 131 11.40 10.06 0.87
C GLY A 131 11.80 8.59 0.97
N ARG A 132 12.49 8.19 2.03
CA ARG A 132 12.87 6.81 2.29
C ARG A 132 11.76 5.94 2.87
N HIS A 133 10.66 6.52 3.37
CA HIS A 133 9.58 5.75 4.02
C HIS A 133 8.47 5.34 3.07
N SER A 134 8.10 6.19 2.11
CA SER A 134 7.16 5.83 1.04
C SER A 134 7.82 4.95 -0.03
N ALA A 135 9.11 5.15 -0.31
CA ALA A 135 9.85 4.37 -1.30
C ALA A 135 9.82 2.84 -1.05
N PRO A 136 10.00 2.32 0.19
CA PRO A 136 9.87 0.89 0.45
C PRO A 136 8.46 0.35 0.18
N LEU A 137 7.42 1.16 0.42
CA LEU A 137 6.03 0.77 0.17
C LEU A 137 5.76 0.68 -1.32
N LEU A 138 6.08 1.72 -2.09
CA LEU A 138 5.90 1.75 -3.55
C LEU A 138 6.74 0.67 -4.23
N ARG A 139 7.97 0.44 -3.76
CA ARG A 139 8.82 -0.64 -4.25
C ARG A 139 8.17 -2.01 -4.02
N ARG A 140 7.64 -2.27 -2.82
CA ARG A 140 6.95 -3.54 -2.52
C ARG A 140 5.73 -3.75 -3.43
N LEU A 141 4.91 -2.70 -3.63
CA LEU A 141 3.78 -2.76 -4.56
C LEU A 141 4.26 -3.06 -6.00
N GLY A 142 5.35 -2.44 -6.44
CA GLY A 142 5.96 -2.67 -7.75
C GLY A 142 6.46 -4.10 -7.94
N GLU A 143 7.15 -4.66 -6.95
CA GLU A 143 7.62 -6.05 -6.97
C GLU A 143 6.44 -7.06 -7.00
N GLU A 144 5.40 -6.85 -6.19
CA GLU A 144 4.22 -7.70 -6.18
C GLU A 144 3.46 -7.64 -7.51
N LEU A 145 3.34 -6.45 -8.12
CA LEU A 145 2.72 -6.31 -9.43
C LEU A 145 3.60 -6.94 -10.53
N ALA A 146 4.92 -6.84 -10.43
CA ALA A 146 5.84 -7.48 -11.35
C ALA A 146 5.67 -9.00 -11.38
N LEU A 147 5.52 -9.65 -10.21
CA LEU A 147 5.25 -11.09 -10.12
C LEU A 147 3.95 -11.46 -10.85
N VAL A 148 2.89 -10.68 -10.63
CA VAL A 148 1.60 -10.90 -11.29
C VAL A 148 1.70 -10.74 -12.81
N ILE A 149 2.47 -9.75 -13.28
CA ILE A 149 2.70 -9.52 -14.72
C ILE A 149 3.50 -10.69 -15.30
N ALA A 150 4.59 -11.12 -14.66
CA ALA A 150 5.42 -12.22 -15.13
C ALA A 150 4.65 -13.55 -15.22
N GLU A 151 3.69 -13.77 -14.32
CA GLU A 151 2.83 -14.98 -14.35
C GLU A 151 1.78 -14.97 -15.47
N ARG A 152 1.35 -13.79 -15.93
CA ARG A 152 0.15 -13.64 -16.80
C ARG A 152 0.41 -13.07 -18.17
N VAL A 153 1.60 -12.51 -18.40
CA VAL A 153 1.94 -11.85 -19.66
C VAL A 153 3.27 -12.41 -20.17
N ASP A 154 3.24 -12.98 -21.37
CA ASP A 154 4.48 -13.36 -22.05
C ASP A 154 5.14 -12.10 -22.62
N LEU A 155 6.23 -11.72 -22.03
CA LEU A 155 7.05 -10.54 -22.40
C LEU A 155 8.31 -10.93 -23.19
N GLY A 156 8.43 -12.21 -23.58
CA GLY A 156 9.58 -12.71 -24.33
C GLY A 156 10.77 -13.10 -23.46
N PRO A 157 11.99 -13.15 -24.02
CA PRO A 157 13.18 -13.68 -23.34
C PRO A 157 13.56 -12.98 -22.04
N ASP A 158 13.31 -11.68 -21.93
CA ASP A 158 13.63 -10.83 -20.77
C ASP A 158 12.39 -10.56 -19.92
N SER A 159 11.43 -11.51 -19.89
CA SER A 159 10.12 -11.32 -19.29
C SER A 159 10.16 -10.89 -17.82
N GLU A 160 11.09 -11.42 -17.03
CA GLU A 160 11.23 -11.08 -15.60
C GLU A 160 11.66 -9.61 -15.40
N GLU A 161 12.69 -9.17 -16.12
CA GLU A 161 13.18 -7.78 -16.05
C GLU A 161 12.11 -6.81 -16.57
N MET A 162 11.48 -7.13 -17.69
CA MET A 162 10.42 -6.33 -18.28
C MET A 162 9.20 -6.23 -17.34
N ALA A 163 8.81 -7.32 -16.70
CA ALA A 163 7.73 -7.33 -15.71
C ALA A 163 8.05 -6.42 -14.51
N ARG A 164 9.30 -6.39 -14.05
CA ARG A 164 9.74 -5.48 -12.98
C ARG A 164 9.68 -4.02 -13.41
N ILE A 165 10.15 -3.69 -14.62
CA ILE A 165 10.04 -2.34 -15.19
C ILE A 165 8.57 -1.91 -15.25
N TRP A 166 7.68 -2.78 -15.75
CA TRP A 166 6.25 -2.47 -15.86
C TRP A 166 5.58 -2.36 -14.49
N GLY A 167 5.87 -3.27 -13.56
CA GLY A 167 5.33 -3.23 -12.20
C GLY A 167 5.64 -1.92 -11.50
N HIS A 168 6.90 -1.50 -11.51
CA HIS A 168 7.32 -0.22 -10.91
C HIS A 168 6.78 1.00 -11.67
N GLY A 169 6.76 0.95 -13.01
CA GLY A 169 6.22 2.03 -13.83
C GLY A 169 4.72 2.25 -13.59
N ILE A 170 3.93 1.19 -13.55
CA ILE A 170 2.48 1.26 -13.28
C ILE A 170 2.22 1.79 -11.87
N VAL A 171 2.93 1.28 -10.86
CA VAL A 171 2.77 1.75 -9.47
C VAL A 171 3.16 3.22 -9.34
N GLY A 172 4.25 3.66 -9.98
CA GLY A 172 4.66 5.07 -9.99
C GLY A 172 3.62 5.97 -10.66
N MET A 173 3.10 5.55 -11.82
CA MET A 173 2.03 6.26 -12.53
C MET A 173 0.77 6.37 -11.67
N MET A 174 0.34 5.26 -11.06
CA MET A 174 -0.86 5.22 -10.21
C MET A 174 -0.71 6.10 -8.97
N HIS A 175 0.47 6.09 -8.35
CA HIS A 175 0.76 6.95 -7.22
C HIS A 175 0.70 8.43 -7.61
N ALA A 176 1.40 8.84 -8.66
CA ALA A 176 1.43 10.23 -9.10
C ALA A 176 0.04 10.74 -9.54
N ALA A 177 -0.70 9.94 -10.32
CA ALA A 177 -2.04 10.29 -10.77
C ALA A 177 -3.05 10.33 -9.61
N GLY A 178 -2.96 9.39 -8.68
CA GLY A 178 -3.83 9.32 -7.50
C GLY A 178 -3.59 10.47 -6.54
N ASP A 179 -2.34 10.85 -6.31
CA ASP A 179 -1.95 11.96 -5.43
C ASP A 179 -2.46 13.29 -5.97
N TRP A 180 -2.17 13.58 -7.24
CA TRP A 180 -2.70 14.76 -7.93
C TRP A 180 -4.23 14.79 -7.88
N TRP A 181 -4.90 13.69 -8.24
CA TRP A 181 -6.35 13.61 -8.24
C TRP A 181 -6.97 13.82 -6.85
N LEU A 182 -6.37 13.26 -5.78
CA LEU A 182 -6.83 13.49 -4.42
C LEU A 182 -6.69 14.95 -3.98
N GLY A 183 -5.68 15.66 -4.49
CA GLY A 183 -5.43 17.06 -4.19
C GLY A 183 -6.40 18.00 -4.89
N GLU A 184 -6.59 17.82 -6.20
CA GLU A 184 -7.28 18.78 -7.06
C GLU A 184 -8.72 18.38 -7.43
N ARG A 185 -9.04 17.08 -7.43
CA ARG A 185 -10.37 16.55 -7.82
C ARG A 185 -10.87 17.06 -9.16
N PRO A 186 -10.06 17.07 -10.24
CA PRO A 186 -10.42 17.68 -11.52
C PRO A 186 -11.48 16.89 -12.29
N CYS A 187 -11.68 15.61 -11.96
CA CYS A 187 -12.61 14.71 -12.62
C CYS A 187 -13.14 13.65 -11.66
N SER A 188 -14.17 12.92 -12.07
CA SER A 188 -14.66 11.77 -11.29
C SER A 188 -13.65 10.60 -11.29
N ARG A 189 -13.71 9.75 -10.25
CA ARG A 189 -12.88 8.53 -10.17
C ARG A 189 -13.06 7.65 -11.41
N ALA A 190 -14.30 7.48 -11.88
CA ALA A 190 -14.59 6.68 -13.07
C ALA A 190 -13.95 7.24 -14.35
N GLN A 191 -13.86 8.58 -14.48
CA GLN A 191 -13.14 9.20 -15.61
C GLN A 191 -11.63 8.96 -15.52
N LEU A 192 -11.05 9.12 -14.32
CA LEU A 192 -9.62 8.84 -14.11
C LEU A 192 -9.29 7.38 -14.40
N VAL A 193 -10.10 6.43 -13.91
CA VAL A 193 -9.93 4.98 -14.17
C VAL A 193 -9.88 4.72 -15.68
N ARG A 194 -10.87 5.23 -16.44
CA ARG A 194 -10.90 5.04 -17.90
C ARG A 194 -9.67 5.60 -18.58
N SER A 195 -9.27 6.83 -18.24
CA SER A 195 -8.11 7.48 -18.85
C SER A 195 -6.81 6.72 -18.57
N LEU A 196 -6.62 6.23 -17.35
CA LEU A 196 -5.45 5.42 -16.98
C LEU A 196 -5.50 4.03 -17.63
N ALA A 197 -6.68 3.42 -17.71
CA ALA A 197 -6.85 2.14 -18.40
C ALA A 197 -6.53 2.27 -19.90
N ASP A 198 -6.98 3.33 -20.56
CA ASP A 198 -6.67 3.57 -21.98
C ASP A 198 -5.16 3.77 -22.21
N LEU A 199 -4.48 4.49 -21.32
CA LEU A 199 -3.03 4.68 -21.36
C LEU A 199 -2.28 3.34 -21.24
N LEU A 200 -2.70 2.49 -20.30
CA LEU A 200 -2.10 1.16 -20.11
C LEU A 200 -2.46 0.20 -21.24
N TRP A 201 -3.73 0.24 -21.71
CA TRP A 201 -4.22 -0.69 -22.72
C TRP A 201 -3.53 -0.51 -24.06
N GLY A 202 -3.22 0.70 -24.47
CA GLY A 202 -2.50 0.99 -25.71
C GLY A 202 -1.15 0.27 -25.81
N ARG A 203 -0.50 -0.06 -24.69
CA ARG A 203 0.74 -0.85 -24.66
C ARG A 203 0.49 -2.33 -24.47
N LEU A 204 -0.46 -2.72 -23.61
CA LEU A 204 -0.80 -4.12 -23.35
C LEU A 204 -1.38 -4.83 -24.59
N ALA A 205 -2.20 -4.14 -25.37
CA ALA A 205 -2.73 -4.65 -26.62
C ALA A 205 -1.63 -4.89 -27.68
N ALA A 206 -0.66 -3.96 -27.77
CA ALA A 206 0.43 -4.08 -28.74
C ALA A 206 1.36 -5.29 -28.49
N VAL A 207 1.48 -5.76 -27.24
CA VAL A 207 2.26 -6.95 -26.89
C VAL A 207 1.50 -8.24 -27.28
N GLY A 208 0.16 -8.22 -27.25
CA GLY A 208 -0.66 -9.35 -27.69
C GLY A 208 -0.71 -9.58 -29.20
N ASP A 209 -0.36 -8.55 -29.99
CA ASP A 209 -0.36 -8.59 -31.47
C ASP A 209 1.01 -8.96 -32.08
N LEU A 210 2.02 -9.28 -31.28
CA LEU A 210 3.31 -9.73 -31.79
C LEU A 210 3.14 -11.10 -32.46
N PRO A 211 3.62 -11.29 -33.71
CA PRO A 211 3.53 -12.58 -34.43
C PRO A 211 4.31 -13.63 -33.65
N GLY A 212 3.59 -14.60 -33.09
CA GLY A 212 4.12 -15.72 -32.30
C GLY A 212 3.67 -15.78 -30.84
N GLY A 213 2.93 -14.80 -30.39
CA GLY A 213 2.28 -14.87 -29.06
C GLY A 213 1.04 -15.78 -29.12
N PRO A 214 0.82 -16.68 -28.12
CA PRO A 214 -0.43 -17.43 -28.06
C PRO A 214 -1.58 -16.44 -27.93
N GLY A 215 -2.55 -16.53 -28.83
CA GLY A 215 -3.78 -15.74 -28.76
C GLY A 215 -4.42 -15.89 -27.37
N PHE A 216 -4.73 -14.78 -26.75
CA PHE A 216 -5.35 -14.70 -25.43
C PHE A 216 -6.87 -14.73 -25.53
#